data_2949309401d4ed88537861b3e93d8736
#
_entry.id   2949309401d4ed88537861b3e93d8736
#
_cell.length_a   1.000
_cell.length_b   1.000
_cell.length_c   1.000
_cell.angle_alpha   90.00
_cell.angle_beta   90.00
_cell.angle_gamma   90.00
#
_symmetry.space_group_name_H-M   'P 1'
#
loop_
_entity.id
_entity.type
_entity.pdbx_description
1 polymer ?
#
loop_
_entity_poly.entity_id
_entity_poly.type
_entity_poly.pdbx_seq_one_letter_code
_entity_poly.pdbx_strand_id
1 'polypeptide(L)'
;MKFPRAVWVQNPGLAFIVPFLFRSLFADLEIYYDEHKVTPFQLRLLGLVGKPPFRGCCRPAMLSFDRADSDSECLAYGIREKVEECLEAICSAFALASDSRRKNMVKCFLYDSIYKRVAFIEMVRNRYAQLFPEGGYVGDIFLKKHSLNVFIAAAYKSYPLAIKTAGMRDERIGIALRVLAYLPFIIFGKLLYRRVQTNLSSFRPSVWVEFEDQSGLDFCFWRDHLDQDRAEIVHFLFRGDTPADRRTVRMLEGRGFKWVDAHFLPALRMSGVGYKEIGGAVRKLGQDLQSYSLLIAYLFFLYNINYLVYSALFRKFQVRIMIQHHDTLW
;
A
#
# COMPACT_ATOMS: atom_id res chain seq x y z
N MET A 1 2.26 -43.29 -0.69
CA MET A 1 1.90 -42.28 0.35
C MET A 1 1.60 -40.96 -0.33
N LYS A 2 0.44 -40.37 -0.10
CA LYS A 2 0.19 -38.99 -0.58
C LYS A 2 0.88 -38.06 0.42
N PHE A 3 1.85 -37.30 -0.03
CA PHE A 3 2.51 -36.30 0.80
C PHE A 3 1.48 -35.25 1.26
N PRO A 4 1.47 -34.86 2.53
CA PRO A 4 0.62 -33.77 3.00
C PRO A 4 0.95 -32.49 2.21
N ARG A 5 -0.10 -31.74 1.88
CA ARG A 5 0.03 -30.53 1.05
C ARG A 5 0.05 -29.30 1.96
N ALA A 6 1.16 -28.58 1.97
CA ALA A 6 1.29 -27.31 2.66
C ALA A 6 0.70 -26.16 1.80
N VAL A 7 -0.11 -25.32 2.41
CA VAL A 7 -0.75 -24.17 1.76
C VAL A 7 -0.46 -22.91 2.57
N TRP A 8 0.12 -21.94 1.93
CA TRP A 8 0.49 -20.66 2.51
C TRP A 8 -0.41 -19.55 1.99
N VAL A 9 -1.11 -18.87 2.88
CA VAL A 9 -2.14 -17.88 2.51
C VAL A 9 -1.80 -16.51 3.05
N GLN A 10 -1.53 -15.56 2.16
CA GLN A 10 -1.15 -14.18 2.51
C GLN A 10 -2.23 -13.46 3.34
N ASN A 11 -3.50 -13.65 2.98
CA ASN A 11 -4.62 -13.03 3.68
C ASN A 11 -5.83 -13.98 3.60
N PRO A 12 -6.10 -14.77 4.65
CA PRO A 12 -7.15 -15.76 4.64
C PRO A 12 -8.55 -15.14 4.76
N GLY A 13 -9.03 -14.55 3.67
CA GLY A 13 -10.43 -14.16 3.53
C GLY A 13 -11.37 -15.37 3.37
N LEU A 14 -12.67 -15.17 3.54
CA LEU A 14 -13.69 -16.23 3.39
C LEU A 14 -13.61 -16.96 2.05
N ALA A 15 -13.24 -16.25 0.98
CA ALA A 15 -13.03 -16.82 -0.35
C ALA A 15 -11.92 -17.90 -0.40
N PHE A 16 -11.01 -17.91 0.57
CA PHE A 16 -9.99 -18.94 0.72
C PHE A 16 -10.41 -20.02 1.72
N ILE A 17 -10.94 -19.58 2.87
CA ILE A 17 -11.26 -20.49 3.97
C ILE A 17 -12.27 -21.53 3.52
N VAL A 18 -13.35 -21.14 2.85
CA VAL A 18 -14.42 -22.04 2.42
C VAL A 18 -13.92 -23.13 1.47
N PRO A 19 -13.19 -22.82 0.35
CA PRO A 19 -12.59 -23.85 -0.49
C PRO A 19 -11.59 -24.76 0.23
N PHE A 20 -10.85 -24.24 1.21
CA PHE A 20 -9.90 -25.05 1.96
C PHE A 20 -10.58 -25.99 2.96
N LEU A 21 -11.64 -25.54 3.63
CA LEU A 21 -12.49 -26.42 4.44
C LEU A 21 -13.02 -27.57 3.57
N PHE A 22 -13.57 -27.27 2.41
CA PHE A 22 -14.08 -28.28 1.50
C PHE A 22 -12.99 -29.28 1.05
N ARG A 23 -11.80 -28.79 0.70
CA ARG A 23 -10.66 -29.65 0.33
C ARG A 23 -10.17 -30.51 1.49
N SER A 24 -10.19 -29.98 2.71
CA SER A 24 -9.76 -30.71 3.91
C SER A 24 -10.67 -31.87 4.32
N LEU A 25 -11.86 -31.98 3.71
CA LEU A 25 -12.70 -33.18 3.81
C LEU A 25 -12.11 -34.43 3.11
N PHE A 26 -11.28 -34.19 2.06
CA PHE A 26 -10.81 -35.24 1.16
C PHE A 26 -9.30 -35.45 1.17
N ALA A 27 -8.56 -34.52 1.76
CA ALA A 27 -7.11 -34.55 1.76
C ALA A 27 -6.53 -33.95 3.05
N ASP A 28 -5.37 -34.46 3.46
CA ASP A 28 -4.57 -33.84 4.50
C ASP A 28 -3.99 -32.52 3.95
N LEU A 29 -4.34 -31.43 4.61
CA LEU A 29 -3.99 -30.08 4.20
C LEU A 29 -3.43 -29.32 5.40
N GLU A 30 -2.18 -28.88 5.32
CA GLU A 30 -1.59 -27.99 6.30
C GLU A 30 -1.71 -26.55 5.82
N ILE A 31 -2.46 -25.72 6.57
CA ILE A 31 -2.71 -24.32 6.21
C ILE A 31 -1.91 -23.43 7.14
N TYR A 32 -1.02 -22.60 6.53
CA TYR A 32 -0.23 -21.59 7.19
C TYR A 32 -0.78 -20.22 6.83
N TYR A 33 -0.92 -19.34 7.79
CA TYR A 33 -1.47 -17.99 7.57
C TYR A 33 -0.85 -16.97 8.54
N ASP A 34 -0.94 -15.69 8.20
CA ASP A 34 -0.50 -14.58 9.03
C ASP A 34 -1.57 -14.25 10.07
N GLU A 35 -1.30 -14.52 11.36
CA GLU A 35 -2.25 -14.28 12.45
C GLU A 35 -2.69 -12.82 12.58
N HIS A 36 -1.79 -11.87 12.30
CA HIS A 36 -2.08 -10.45 12.43
C HIS A 36 -3.09 -9.93 11.37
N LYS A 37 -3.34 -10.71 10.33
CA LYS A 37 -4.27 -10.35 9.23
C LYS A 37 -5.58 -11.10 9.25
N VAL A 38 -5.89 -11.78 10.36
CA VAL A 38 -7.05 -12.66 10.47
C VAL A 38 -8.02 -12.11 11.51
N THR A 39 -9.30 -11.99 11.15
CA THR A 39 -10.34 -11.60 12.08
C THR A 39 -10.70 -12.75 13.05
N PRO A 40 -11.25 -12.46 14.26
CA PRO A 40 -11.69 -13.51 15.19
C PRO A 40 -12.67 -14.52 14.58
N PHE A 41 -13.52 -14.07 13.66
CA PHE A 41 -14.46 -14.94 12.95
C PHE A 41 -13.72 -15.91 12.00
N GLN A 42 -12.75 -15.40 11.25
CA GLN A 42 -11.92 -16.21 10.36
C GLN A 42 -11.08 -17.24 11.16
N LEU A 43 -10.55 -16.85 12.32
CA LEU A 43 -9.84 -17.77 13.23
C LEU A 43 -10.75 -18.91 13.69
N ARG A 44 -12.01 -18.64 14.03
CA ARG A 44 -12.99 -19.69 14.40
C ARG A 44 -13.24 -20.65 13.23
N LEU A 45 -13.37 -20.14 12.01
CA LEU A 45 -13.55 -21.00 10.84
C LEU A 45 -12.29 -21.83 10.53
N LEU A 46 -11.11 -21.22 10.60
CA LEU A 46 -9.84 -21.95 10.44
C LEU A 46 -9.68 -23.02 11.53
N GLY A 47 -10.11 -22.76 12.75
CA GLY A 47 -10.12 -23.72 13.86
C GLY A 47 -11.02 -24.95 13.64
N LEU A 48 -11.87 -24.96 12.61
CA LEU A 48 -12.62 -26.16 12.23
C LEU A 48 -11.77 -27.13 11.41
N VAL A 49 -10.69 -26.65 10.79
CA VAL A 49 -9.74 -27.49 10.04
C VAL A 49 -9.01 -28.41 11.02
N GLY A 50 -8.95 -29.68 10.72
CA GLY A 50 -8.37 -30.71 11.62
C GLY A 50 -9.36 -31.34 12.60
N LYS A 51 -10.60 -30.82 12.70
CA LYS A 51 -11.68 -31.47 13.47
C LYS A 51 -12.54 -32.33 12.53
N PRO A 52 -13.07 -33.49 13.00
CA PRO A 52 -14.01 -34.25 12.18
C PRO A 52 -15.21 -33.40 11.75
N PRO A 53 -15.66 -33.47 10.50
CA PRO A 53 -15.20 -34.35 9.40
C PRO A 53 -13.92 -33.88 8.64
N PHE A 54 -13.33 -32.75 9.02
CA PHE A 54 -12.16 -32.18 8.35
C PHE A 54 -10.89 -32.87 8.83
N ARG A 55 -9.99 -33.20 7.91
CA ARG A 55 -8.73 -33.93 8.21
C ARG A 55 -7.49 -33.05 8.17
N GLY A 56 -7.64 -31.80 7.71
CA GLY A 56 -6.54 -30.87 7.59
C GLY A 56 -6.06 -30.34 8.95
N CYS A 57 -4.91 -29.71 8.94
CA CYS A 57 -4.32 -29.01 10.07
C CYS A 57 -4.20 -27.52 9.75
N CYS A 58 -4.46 -26.65 10.72
CA CYS A 58 -4.30 -25.21 10.56
C CYS A 58 -3.21 -24.73 11.52
N ARG A 59 -2.14 -24.14 10.97
CA ARG A 59 -1.03 -23.60 11.75
C ARG A 59 -0.86 -22.12 11.49
N PRO A 60 -0.62 -21.29 12.53
CA PRO A 60 -0.26 -19.90 12.31
C PRO A 60 1.08 -19.84 11.59
N ALA A 61 1.14 -19.04 10.55
CA ALA A 61 2.43 -18.65 9.99
C ALA A 61 3.02 -17.56 10.88
N MET A 62 3.89 -17.92 11.81
CA MET A 62 4.70 -16.94 12.54
C MET A 62 5.74 -16.35 11.58
N LEU A 63 5.27 -15.43 10.75
CA LEU A 63 6.07 -14.63 9.84
C LEU A 63 6.18 -13.24 10.47
N SER A 64 7.03 -13.08 11.47
CA SER A 64 7.32 -11.77 12.02
C SER A 64 8.67 -11.26 11.53
N PHE A 65 8.69 -10.02 11.05
CA PHE A 65 9.91 -9.27 10.79
C PHE A 65 10.63 -8.82 12.08
N ASP A 66 10.02 -9.05 13.26
CA ASP A 66 10.44 -8.44 14.52
C ASP A 66 11.65 -9.10 15.19
N ARG A 67 12.30 -10.08 14.56
CA ARG A 67 13.55 -10.63 15.08
C ARG A 67 14.71 -10.16 14.24
N ALA A 68 15.48 -9.27 14.82
CA ALA A 68 16.79 -8.80 14.38
C ALA A 68 17.85 -9.92 14.40
N ASP A 69 17.68 -10.92 13.53
CA ASP A 69 18.72 -11.87 13.23
C ASP A 69 19.46 -11.41 11.97
N SER A 70 20.75 -11.68 11.88
CA SER A 70 21.61 -11.36 10.73
C SER A 70 21.02 -11.79 9.37
N ASP A 71 20.14 -12.77 9.38
CA ASP A 71 19.38 -13.24 8.22
C ASP A 71 18.34 -12.23 7.73
N SER A 72 17.91 -11.29 8.58
CA SER A 72 16.88 -10.30 8.21
C SER A 72 17.38 -9.28 7.20
N GLU A 73 18.65 -8.88 7.25
CA GLU A 73 19.23 -7.93 6.30
C GLU A 73 19.41 -8.57 4.92
N CYS A 74 19.89 -9.82 4.87
CA CYS A 74 19.99 -10.57 3.62
C CYS A 74 18.61 -10.82 3.01
N LEU A 75 17.62 -11.12 3.84
CA LEU A 75 16.24 -11.30 3.41
C LEU A 75 15.66 -9.98 2.86
N ALA A 76 15.88 -8.87 3.55
CA ALA A 76 15.41 -7.55 3.12
C ALA A 76 16.04 -7.13 1.78
N TYR A 77 17.34 -7.40 1.59
CA TYR A 77 18.01 -7.12 0.33
C TYR A 77 17.46 -7.96 -0.82
N GLY A 78 17.29 -9.26 -0.63
CA GLY A 78 16.71 -10.17 -1.62
C GLY A 78 15.27 -9.79 -1.99
N ILE A 79 14.46 -9.34 -1.02
CA ILE A 79 13.12 -8.81 -1.26
C ILE A 79 13.18 -7.59 -2.17
N ARG A 80 14.06 -6.62 -1.89
CA ARG A 80 14.21 -5.40 -2.68
C ARG A 80 14.58 -5.69 -4.12
N GLU A 81 15.55 -6.58 -4.35
CA GLU A 81 15.98 -6.98 -5.68
C GLU A 81 14.84 -7.61 -6.47
N LYS A 82 14.08 -8.52 -5.86
CA LYS A 82 12.91 -9.15 -6.48
C LYS A 82 11.76 -8.17 -6.75
N VAL A 83 11.56 -7.20 -5.90
CA VAL A 83 10.59 -6.12 -6.13
C VAL A 83 10.96 -5.31 -7.36
N GLU A 84 12.23 -4.91 -7.48
CA GLU A 84 12.71 -4.17 -8.66
C GLU A 84 12.58 -5.00 -9.93
N GLU A 85 12.93 -6.29 -9.91
CA GLU A 85 12.74 -7.20 -11.03
C GLU A 85 11.27 -7.24 -11.50
N CYS A 86 10.33 -7.38 -10.56
CA CYS A 86 8.91 -7.37 -10.88
C CYS A 86 8.44 -6.03 -11.45
N LEU A 87 8.90 -4.92 -10.89
CA LEU A 87 8.53 -3.57 -11.34
C LEU A 87 9.09 -3.27 -12.74
N GLU A 88 10.33 -3.69 -13.03
CA GLU A 88 10.90 -3.57 -14.37
C GLU A 88 10.14 -4.41 -15.40
N ALA A 89 9.77 -5.65 -15.06
CA ALA A 89 8.96 -6.50 -15.92
C ALA A 89 7.58 -5.87 -16.20
N ILE A 90 6.94 -5.26 -15.20
CA ILE A 90 5.67 -4.54 -15.36
C ILE A 90 5.86 -3.34 -16.29
N CYS A 91 6.87 -2.50 -16.06
CA CYS A 91 7.14 -1.32 -16.89
C CYS A 91 7.43 -1.70 -18.35
N SER A 92 8.16 -2.78 -18.56
CA SER A 92 8.46 -3.30 -19.91
C SER A 92 7.21 -3.81 -20.60
N ALA A 93 6.36 -4.59 -19.91
CA ALA A 93 5.13 -5.13 -20.47
C ALA A 93 4.12 -4.06 -20.88
N PHE A 94 4.16 -2.89 -20.22
CA PHE A 94 3.28 -1.75 -20.57
C PHE A 94 3.97 -0.69 -21.43
N ALA A 95 5.10 -1.03 -22.09
CA ALA A 95 5.85 -0.14 -22.98
C ALA A 95 6.23 1.21 -22.34
N LEU A 96 6.50 1.23 -21.03
CA LEU A 96 6.88 2.44 -20.29
C LEU A 96 8.39 2.69 -20.27
N ALA A 97 9.17 1.83 -20.92
CA ALA A 97 10.65 1.89 -20.88
C ALA A 97 11.21 3.19 -21.44
N SER A 98 10.54 3.81 -22.43
CA SER A 98 10.96 5.07 -23.07
C SER A 98 10.54 6.33 -22.30
N ASP A 99 9.61 6.25 -21.36
CA ASP A 99 9.11 7.38 -20.57
C ASP A 99 9.56 7.24 -19.11
N SER A 100 10.71 7.80 -18.78
CA SER A 100 11.32 7.72 -17.45
C SER A 100 10.38 8.26 -16.34
N ARG A 101 9.60 9.31 -16.63
CA ARG A 101 8.67 9.91 -15.66
C ARG A 101 7.50 8.96 -15.37
N ARG A 102 6.87 8.39 -16.40
CA ARG A 102 5.77 7.43 -16.24
C ARG A 102 6.26 6.14 -15.61
N LYS A 103 7.45 5.67 -15.99
CA LYS A 103 8.10 4.51 -15.40
C LYS A 103 8.28 4.67 -13.89
N ASN A 104 8.93 5.76 -13.46
CA ASN A 104 9.17 6.04 -12.04
C ASN A 104 7.86 6.19 -11.27
N MET A 105 6.86 6.84 -11.85
CA MET A 105 5.54 6.98 -11.26
C MET A 105 4.87 5.63 -11.00
N VAL A 106 4.86 4.73 -11.99
CA VAL A 106 4.29 3.39 -11.85
C VAL A 106 5.03 2.60 -10.79
N LYS A 107 6.37 2.67 -10.78
CA LYS A 107 7.19 2.03 -9.75
C LYS A 107 6.80 2.52 -8.35
N CYS A 108 6.76 3.83 -8.12
CA CYS A 108 6.38 4.38 -6.82
C CYS A 108 4.98 3.91 -6.36
N PHE A 109 3.98 3.96 -7.23
CA PHE A 109 2.62 3.54 -6.87
C PHE A 109 2.47 2.05 -6.63
N LEU A 110 3.22 1.23 -7.34
CA LEU A 110 3.11 -0.22 -7.22
C LEU A 110 4.07 -0.83 -6.19
N TYR A 111 5.10 -0.08 -5.79
CA TYR A 111 6.16 -0.58 -4.92
C TYR A 111 5.61 -1.29 -3.68
N ASP A 112 4.81 -0.61 -2.87
CA ASP A 112 4.25 -1.18 -1.63
C ASP A 112 3.38 -2.42 -1.91
N SER A 113 2.59 -2.38 -2.98
CA SER A 113 1.74 -3.50 -3.37
C SER A 113 2.55 -4.74 -3.80
N ILE A 114 3.63 -4.53 -4.55
CA ILE A 114 4.53 -5.62 -4.98
C ILE A 114 5.37 -6.08 -3.79
N TYR A 115 5.94 -5.14 -3.03
CA TYR A 115 6.74 -5.42 -1.85
C TYR A 115 6.04 -6.36 -0.87
N LYS A 116 4.80 -6.04 -0.47
CA LYS A 116 4.02 -6.89 0.46
C LYS A 116 3.82 -8.32 -0.03
N ARG A 117 3.73 -8.53 -1.34
CA ARG A 117 3.56 -9.86 -1.92
C ARG A 117 4.89 -10.60 -2.02
N VAL A 118 5.91 -9.94 -2.50
CA VAL A 118 7.28 -10.47 -2.60
C VAL A 118 7.80 -10.82 -1.21
N ALA A 119 7.66 -9.92 -0.23
CA ALA A 119 8.04 -10.16 1.14
C ALA A 119 7.34 -11.39 1.73
N PHE A 120 6.04 -11.54 1.49
CA PHE A 120 5.31 -12.73 1.92
C PHE A 120 5.87 -14.01 1.28
N ILE A 121 6.18 -14.00 -0.02
CA ILE A 121 6.74 -15.16 -0.71
C ILE A 121 8.12 -15.52 -0.16
N GLU A 122 9.00 -14.55 0.05
CA GLU A 122 10.34 -14.78 0.59
C GLU A 122 10.30 -15.29 2.05
N MET A 123 9.40 -14.76 2.87
CA MET A 123 9.18 -15.28 4.21
C MET A 123 8.67 -16.72 4.19
N VAL A 124 7.72 -17.03 3.30
CA VAL A 124 7.23 -18.41 3.12
C VAL A 124 8.37 -19.33 2.68
N ARG A 125 9.18 -18.88 1.73
CA ARG A 125 10.33 -19.63 1.24
C ARG A 125 11.29 -20.00 2.37
N ASN A 126 11.68 -19.00 3.14
CA ASN A 126 12.61 -19.19 4.26
C ASN A 126 12.02 -20.15 5.29
N ARG A 127 10.76 -19.97 5.65
CA ARG A 127 10.07 -20.84 6.60
C ARG A 127 9.84 -22.25 6.07
N TYR A 128 9.55 -22.39 4.78
CA TYR A 128 9.41 -23.70 4.14
C TYR A 128 10.71 -24.49 4.19
N ALA A 129 11.83 -23.87 3.88
CA ALA A 129 13.15 -24.51 3.96
C ALA A 129 13.49 -25.00 5.39
N GLN A 130 13.08 -24.23 6.43
CA GLN A 130 13.26 -24.62 7.82
C GLN A 130 12.35 -25.78 8.26
N LEU A 131 11.10 -25.78 7.80
CA LEU A 131 10.11 -26.80 8.21
C LEU A 131 10.28 -28.13 7.44
N PHE A 132 10.78 -28.05 6.21
CA PHE A 132 10.88 -29.20 5.32
C PHE A 132 12.30 -29.32 4.70
N PRO A 133 13.34 -29.45 5.50
CA PRO A 133 14.72 -29.47 5.02
C PRO A 133 15.02 -30.62 4.03
N GLU A 134 14.34 -31.75 4.18
CA GLU A 134 14.53 -32.92 3.30
C GLU A 134 13.67 -32.87 2.03
N GLY A 135 12.86 -31.82 1.87
CA GLY A 135 11.85 -31.76 0.81
C GLY A 135 10.70 -32.75 1.05
N GLY A 136 9.95 -33.06 0.03
CA GLY A 136 8.89 -34.10 0.11
C GLY A 136 7.48 -33.52 0.29
N TYR A 137 7.32 -32.26 0.62
CA TYR A 137 6.02 -31.60 0.63
C TYR A 137 5.77 -30.83 -0.65
N VAL A 138 4.56 -30.98 -1.21
CA VAL A 138 4.11 -30.12 -2.31
C VAL A 138 3.42 -28.91 -1.69
N GLY A 139 4.00 -27.74 -1.88
CA GLY A 139 3.47 -26.48 -1.34
C GLY A 139 2.85 -25.57 -2.38
N ASP A 140 1.81 -24.87 -1.98
CA ASP A 140 1.18 -23.81 -2.80
C ASP A 140 1.19 -22.51 -2.00
N ILE A 141 1.57 -21.41 -2.65
CA ILE A 141 1.43 -20.04 -2.12
C ILE A 141 0.21 -19.40 -2.75
N PHE A 142 -0.73 -18.96 -1.93
CA PHE A 142 -1.93 -18.28 -2.39
C PHE A 142 -1.83 -16.79 -2.12
N LEU A 143 -1.74 -16.00 -3.18
CA LEU A 143 -1.83 -14.55 -3.12
C LEU A 143 -3.26 -14.09 -3.40
N LYS A 144 -3.67 -12.98 -2.77
CA LYS A 144 -4.91 -12.29 -3.13
C LYS A 144 -4.90 -11.94 -4.61
N LYS A 145 -6.01 -12.21 -5.32
CA LYS A 145 -6.13 -11.95 -6.76
C LYS A 145 -5.79 -10.49 -7.09
N HIS A 146 -4.84 -10.34 -8.01
CA HIS A 146 -4.38 -9.06 -8.51
C HIS A 146 -3.80 -9.27 -9.92
N SER A 147 -4.04 -8.34 -10.85
CA SER A 147 -3.55 -8.44 -12.24
C SER A 147 -2.02 -8.54 -12.32
N LEU A 148 -1.32 -7.98 -11.35
CA LEU A 148 0.15 -8.00 -11.30
C LEU A 148 0.74 -9.33 -10.79
N ASN A 149 -0.06 -10.25 -10.26
CA ASN A 149 0.46 -11.52 -9.77
C ASN A 149 1.11 -12.37 -10.87
N VAL A 150 0.76 -12.14 -12.13
CA VAL A 150 1.41 -12.81 -13.27
C VAL A 150 2.90 -12.47 -13.36
N PHE A 151 3.28 -11.23 -13.10
CA PHE A 151 4.68 -10.80 -13.10
C PHE A 151 5.43 -11.36 -11.90
N ILE A 152 4.79 -11.40 -10.72
CA ILE A 152 5.36 -12.01 -9.53
C ILE A 152 5.55 -13.51 -9.76
N ALA A 153 4.54 -14.23 -10.27
CA ALA A 153 4.67 -15.65 -10.56
C ALA A 153 5.76 -15.95 -11.61
N ALA A 154 5.96 -15.06 -12.58
CA ALA A 154 7.05 -15.19 -13.55
C ALA A 154 8.43 -15.03 -12.91
N ALA A 155 8.62 -14.06 -12.00
CA ALA A 155 9.86 -13.86 -11.26
C ALA A 155 10.23 -15.02 -10.34
N TYR A 156 9.24 -15.82 -9.95
CA TYR A 156 9.40 -17.00 -9.08
C TYR A 156 9.21 -18.33 -9.80
N LYS A 157 9.28 -18.36 -11.13
CA LYS A 157 9.04 -19.59 -11.92
C LYS A 157 9.97 -20.75 -11.57
N SER A 158 11.19 -20.47 -11.13
CA SER A 158 12.20 -21.48 -10.75
C SER A 158 12.02 -22.06 -9.35
N TYR A 159 11.03 -21.57 -8.59
CA TYR A 159 10.81 -21.98 -7.21
C TYR A 159 10.01 -23.29 -7.11
N PRO A 160 10.30 -24.12 -6.10
CA PRO A 160 9.58 -25.38 -5.89
C PRO A 160 8.12 -25.18 -5.45
N LEU A 161 7.77 -23.98 -4.93
CA LEU A 161 6.42 -23.66 -4.49
C LEU A 161 5.63 -23.00 -5.61
N ALA A 162 4.46 -23.55 -5.91
CA ALA A 162 3.58 -22.99 -6.91
C ALA A 162 2.84 -21.73 -6.38
N ILE A 163 3.02 -20.59 -7.05
CA ILE A 163 2.29 -19.37 -6.72
C ILE A 163 0.94 -19.41 -7.42
N LYS A 164 -0.12 -19.38 -6.63
CA LYS A 164 -1.51 -19.37 -7.08
C LYS A 164 -2.20 -18.08 -6.67
N THR A 165 -3.15 -17.69 -7.46
CA THR A 165 -4.01 -16.55 -7.16
C THR A 165 -5.39 -17.05 -6.76
N ALA A 166 -5.94 -16.52 -5.67
CA ALA A 166 -7.29 -16.83 -5.28
C ALA A 166 -8.04 -15.54 -4.89
N GLY A 167 -9.31 -15.52 -5.20
CA GLY A 167 -10.23 -14.44 -4.90
C GLY A 167 -11.37 -14.41 -5.93
N MET A 168 -12.59 -14.17 -5.46
CA MET A 168 -13.78 -14.13 -6.31
C MET A 168 -13.96 -12.78 -7.04
N ARG A 169 -13.28 -11.72 -6.61
CA ARG A 169 -13.48 -10.38 -7.14
C ARG A 169 -12.62 -10.14 -8.38
N ASP A 170 -13.24 -9.84 -9.49
CA ASP A 170 -12.51 -9.31 -10.65
C ASP A 170 -11.98 -7.92 -10.27
N GLU A 171 -10.66 -7.77 -10.27
CA GLU A 171 -9.99 -6.52 -9.95
C GLU A 171 -10.41 -5.39 -10.89
N ARG A 172 -10.68 -5.71 -12.17
CA ARG A 172 -11.14 -4.74 -13.17
C ARG A 172 -12.45 -4.08 -12.75
N ILE A 173 -13.41 -4.86 -12.23
CA ILE A 173 -14.66 -4.34 -11.70
C ILE A 173 -14.38 -3.45 -10.48
N GLY A 174 -13.50 -3.89 -9.58
CA GLY A 174 -13.10 -3.10 -8.42
C GLY A 174 -12.45 -1.76 -8.77
N ILE A 175 -11.57 -1.73 -9.79
CA ILE A 175 -10.95 -0.50 -10.28
C ILE A 175 -11.99 0.39 -10.98
N ALA A 176 -12.83 -0.17 -11.85
CA ALA A 176 -13.89 0.58 -12.52
C ALA A 176 -14.84 1.25 -11.50
N LEU A 177 -15.26 0.52 -10.47
CA LEU A 177 -16.08 1.07 -9.39
C LEU A 177 -15.37 2.17 -8.61
N ARG A 178 -14.05 2.04 -8.37
CA ARG A 178 -13.26 3.10 -7.72
C ARG A 178 -13.17 4.35 -8.58
N VAL A 179 -12.95 4.22 -9.88
CA VAL A 179 -12.95 5.36 -10.82
C VAL A 179 -14.30 6.06 -10.79
N LEU A 180 -15.39 5.30 -10.90
CA LEU A 180 -16.75 5.83 -10.88
C LEU A 180 -17.11 6.51 -9.54
N ALA A 181 -16.66 5.96 -8.42
CA ALA A 181 -16.89 6.52 -7.10
C ALA A 181 -15.98 7.74 -6.81
N TYR A 182 -14.78 7.78 -7.38
CA TYR A 182 -13.79 8.80 -7.09
C TYR A 182 -14.19 10.19 -7.62
N LEU A 183 -14.85 10.26 -8.78
CA LEU A 183 -15.33 11.52 -9.34
C LEU A 183 -16.40 12.20 -8.48
N PRO A 184 -17.49 11.53 -8.09
CA PRO A 184 -18.43 12.08 -7.12
C PRO A 184 -17.75 12.46 -5.80
N PHE A 185 -16.84 11.61 -5.29
CA PHE A 185 -16.08 11.89 -4.07
C PHE A 185 -15.28 13.20 -4.16
N ILE A 186 -14.61 13.48 -5.28
CA ILE A 186 -13.90 14.75 -5.51
C ILE A 186 -14.89 15.92 -5.53
N ILE A 187 -15.98 15.80 -6.29
CA ILE A 187 -16.95 16.88 -6.48
C ILE A 187 -17.67 17.20 -5.17
N PHE A 188 -18.27 16.19 -4.53
CA PHE A 188 -19.01 16.37 -3.28
C PHE A 188 -18.09 16.63 -2.10
N GLY A 189 -16.91 16.00 -2.05
CA GLY A 189 -15.91 16.25 -1.02
C GLY A 189 -15.47 17.71 -1.01
N LYS A 190 -15.22 18.30 -2.19
CA LYS A 190 -14.87 19.72 -2.29
C LYS A 190 -16.00 20.65 -1.82
N LEU A 191 -17.26 20.30 -2.10
CA LEU A 191 -18.44 21.09 -1.70
C LEU A 191 -18.76 20.96 -0.21
N LEU A 192 -18.73 19.72 0.32
CA LEU A 192 -19.26 19.40 1.64
C LEU A 192 -18.22 19.47 2.75
N TYR A 193 -16.92 19.37 2.40
CA TYR A 193 -15.87 19.39 3.41
C TYR A 193 -15.71 20.78 4.05
N ARG A 194 -16.10 20.90 5.33
CA ARG A 194 -16.14 22.18 6.07
C ARG A 194 -15.19 22.24 7.28
N ARG A 195 -14.33 21.21 7.50
CA ARG A 195 -13.42 21.19 8.63
C ARG A 195 -12.37 22.29 8.55
N VAL A 196 -11.86 22.67 9.72
CA VAL A 196 -10.69 23.56 9.80
C VAL A 196 -9.51 22.88 9.12
N GLN A 197 -8.79 23.63 8.31
CA GLN A 197 -7.77 23.07 7.41
C GLN A 197 -6.37 23.60 7.71
N THR A 198 -6.29 24.78 8.35
CA THR A 198 -5.03 25.42 8.66
C THR A 198 -5.24 26.57 9.65
N ASN A 199 -4.23 26.93 10.44
CA ASN A 199 -4.16 28.16 11.22
C ASN A 199 -3.21 29.20 10.59
N LEU A 200 -2.80 28.99 9.33
CA LEU A 200 -1.94 29.94 8.63
C LEU A 200 -2.75 31.19 8.25
N SER A 201 -2.27 32.35 8.70
CA SER A 201 -2.88 33.65 8.42
C SER A 201 -2.29 34.34 7.17
N SER A 202 -1.12 33.94 6.73
CA SER A 202 -0.40 34.53 5.60
C SER A 202 0.30 33.48 4.75
N PHE A 203 0.39 33.76 3.43
CA PHE A 203 1.13 32.92 2.50
C PHE A 203 2.57 33.43 2.42
N ARG A 204 3.43 32.95 3.32
CA ARG A 204 4.88 33.25 3.34
C ARG A 204 5.68 32.04 2.88
N PRO A 205 6.91 32.23 2.42
CA PRO A 205 7.81 31.12 2.20
C PRO A 205 7.83 30.19 3.41
N SER A 206 7.54 28.91 3.18
CA SER A 206 7.38 27.95 4.27
C SER A 206 8.19 26.68 4.07
N VAL A 207 8.60 26.08 5.20
CA VAL A 207 9.15 24.74 5.27
C VAL A 207 8.09 23.86 5.91
N TRP A 208 7.63 22.87 5.17
CA TRP A 208 6.63 21.94 5.65
C TRP A 208 7.29 20.69 6.23
N VAL A 209 6.93 20.36 7.47
CA VAL A 209 7.43 19.19 8.20
C VAL A 209 6.26 18.27 8.51
N GLU A 210 6.39 17.00 8.16
CA GLU A 210 5.34 16.03 8.42
C GLU A 210 5.13 15.85 9.92
N PHE A 211 3.88 15.92 10.33
CA PHE A 211 3.47 15.61 11.68
C PHE A 211 3.03 14.15 11.75
N GLU A 212 3.69 13.34 12.55
CA GLU A 212 3.36 11.95 12.78
C GLU A 212 2.53 11.78 14.05
N ASP A 213 3.13 12.18 15.18
CA ASP A 213 2.54 12.10 16.50
C ASP A 213 3.20 13.08 17.46
N GLN A 214 2.84 12.98 18.75
CA GLN A 214 3.38 13.85 19.78
C GLN A 214 4.88 13.61 20.03
N SER A 215 5.37 12.38 19.88
CA SER A 215 6.78 12.05 20.05
C SER A 215 7.66 12.62 18.93
N GLY A 216 7.13 12.65 17.70
CA GLY A 216 7.80 13.25 16.54
C GLY A 216 8.02 14.75 16.67
N LEU A 217 7.21 15.46 17.48
CA LEU A 217 7.43 16.89 17.76
C LEU A 217 8.66 17.17 18.63
N ASP A 218 9.03 16.23 19.46
CA ASP A 218 10.17 16.39 20.39
C ASP A 218 11.50 16.02 19.71
N PHE A 219 11.44 15.27 18.60
CA PHE A 219 12.61 14.84 17.82
C PHE A 219 12.82 15.72 16.57
N CYS A 220 13.29 16.92 16.79
CA CYS A 220 13.43 17.94 15.73
C CYS A 220 14.89 18.08 15.25
N PHE A 221 15.52 17.01 14.73
CA PHE A 221 16.90 17.05 14.20
C PHE A 221 17.11 18.09 13.08
N TRP A 222 16.06 18.48 12.41
CA TRP A 222 16.06 19.45 11.32
C TRP A 222 16.00 20.90 11.83
N ARG A 223 15.63 21.15 13.10
CA ARG A 223 15.40 22.49 13.65
C ARG A 223 16.67 23.35 13.60
N ASP A 224 17.82 22.76 13.91
CA ASP A 224 19.11 23.45 13.96
C ASP A 224 19.67 23.78 12.57
N HIS A 225 19.10 23.17 11.52
CA HIS A 225 19.52 23.36 10.13
C HIS A 225 18.63 24.31 9.32
N LEU A 226 17.54 24.81 9.93
CA LEU A 226 16.60 25.71 9.28
C LEU A 226 16.79 27.15 9.77
N ASP A 227 16.98 28.05 8.83
CA ASP A 227 16.95 29.50 9.08
C ASP A 227 15.49 29.93 9.34
N GLN A 228 15.11 29.95 10.62
CA GLN A 228 13.75 30.24 11.07
C GLN A 228 13.34 31.68 10.77
N ASP A 229 14.30 32.58 10.55
CA ASP A 229 14.02 33.99 10.24
C ASP A 229 13.58 34.16 8.78
N ARG A 230 13.94 33.24 7.91
CA ARG A 230 13.65 33.31 6.45
C ARG A 230 12.44 32.52 6.00
N ALA A 231 12.00 31.52 6.77
CA ALA A 231 10.89 30.68 6.40
C ALA A 231 10.03 30.29 7.61
N GLU A 232 8.72 30.28 7.43
CA GLU A 232 7.78 29.78 8.42
C GLU A 232 7.79 28.25 8.47
N ILE A 233 7.94 27.67 9.66
CA ILE A 233 7.86 26.22 9.85
C ILE A 233 6.41 25.83 10.05
N VAL A 234 5.93 24.90 9.23
CA VAL A 234 4.53 24.46 9.22
C VAL A 234 4.49 22.93 9.37
N HIS A 235 3.78 22.45 10.38
CA HIS A 235 3.50 21.03 10.52
C HIS A 235 2.36 20.62 9.58
N PHE A 236 2.60 19.70 8.67
CA PHE A 236 1.55 19.21 7.79
C PHE A 236 1.09 17.80 8.18
N LEU A 237 -0.22 17.64 8.15
CA LEU A 237 -0.90 16.39 8.50
C LEU A 237 -1.22 15.65 7.20
N PHE A 238 -0.56 14.54 6.96
CA PHE A 238 -0.68 13.78 5.72
C PHE A 238 -0.94 12.30 5.95
N ARG A 239 -0.44 11.74 7.05
CA ARG A 239 -0.61 10.34 7.39
C ARG A 239 -1.96 10.07 8.06
N GLY A 240 -2.50 8.87 7.81
CA GLY A 240 -3.76 8.40 8.34
C GLY A 240 -4.90 8.45 7.32
N ASP A 241 -5.92 7.64 7.56
CA ASP A 241 -7.07 7.52 6.66
C ASP A 241 -8.11 8.64 6.82
N THR A 242 -7.96 9.45 7.88
CA THR A 242 -8.91 10.51 8.21
C THR A 242 -8.21 11.87 8.32
N PRO A 243 -8.86 12.94 7.86
CA PRO A 243 -8.39 14.30 8.08
C PRO A 243 -8.18 14.60 9.56
N ALA A 244 -7.36 15.61 9.86
CA ALA A 244 -7.03 16.03 11.20
C ALA A 244 -8.24 16.11 12.13
N ASP A 245 -8.19 15.41 13.24
CA ASP A 245 -9.23 15.51 14.25
C ASP A 245 -9.08 16.78 15.12
N ARG A 246 -10.12 17.10 15.88
CA ARG A 246 -10.11 18.29 16.76
C ARG A 246 -9.09 18.20 17.88
N ARG A 247 -8.71 16.99 18.31
CA ARG A 247 -7.76 16.78 19.40
C ARG A 247 -6.36 17.14 18.93
N THR A 248 -5.95 16.63 17.78
CA THR A 248 -4.67 16.94 17.13
C THR A 248 -4.54 18.43 16.86
N VAL A 249 -5.58 19.05 16.29
CA VAL A 249 -5.61 20.50 16.03
C VAL A 249 -5.40 21.30 17.32
N ARG A 250 -6.18 21.03 18.38
CA ARG A 250 -6.03 21.73 19.68
C ARG A 250 -4.64 21.55 20.29
N MET A 251 -4.05 20.39 20.15
CA MET A 251 -2.71 20.11 20.65
C MET A 251 -1.65 20.96 19.93
N LEU A 252 -1.70 21.04 18.59
CA LEU A 252 -0.79 21.86 17.80
C LEU A 252 -0.95 23.35 18.11
N GLU A 253 -2.20 23.83 18.17
CA GLU A 253 -2.53 25.22 18.51
C GLU A 253 -2.13 25.58 19.94
N GLY A 254 -2.37 24.69 20.91
CA GLY A 254 -1.98 24.88 22.30
C GLY A 254 -0.47 24.97 22.50
N ARG A 255 0.33 24.41 21.60
CA ARG A 255 1.79 24.54 21.57
C ARG A 255 2.29 25.71 20.70
N GLY A 256 1.39 26.47 20.08
CA GLY A 256 1.73 27.60 19.22
C GLY A 256 2.26 27.19 17.83
N PHE A 257 2.12 25.92 17.45
CA PHE A 257 2.60 25.46 16.15
C PHE A 257 1.69 25.91 15.01
N LYS A 258 2.32 26.27 13.89
CA LYS A 258 1.63 26.45 12.60
C LYS A 258 1.38 25.08 11.99
N TRP A 259 0.17 24.88 11.44
CA TRP A 259 -0.20 23.60 10.89
C TRP A 259 -1.11 23.73 9.66
N VAL A 260 -1.12 22.69 8.84
CA VAL A 260 -1.99 22.54 7.68
C VAL A 260 -2.44 21.08 7.55
N ASP A 261 -3.73 20.88 7.29
CA ASP A 261 -4.25 19.56 6.95
C ASP A 261 -4.04 19.30 5.45
N ALA A 262 -3.02 18.49 5.16
CA ALA A 262 -2.62 18.13 3.81
C ALA A 262 -3.25 16.81 3.31
N HIS A 263 -4.22 16.22 4.03
CA HIS A 263 -4.99 15.12 3.48
C HIS A 263 -5.73 15.55 2.22
N PHE A 264 -6.03 14.59 1.36
CA PHE A 264 -6.50 14.89 0.00
C PHE A 264 -7.69 15.88 -0.08
N LEU A 265 -8.76 15.68 0.70
CA LEU A 265 -9.93 16.55 0.65
C LEU A 265 -9.66 17.98 1.16
N PRO A 266 -9.03 18.18 2.34
CA PRO A 266 -8.56 19.49 2.77
C PRO A 266 -7.65 20.15 1.74
N ALA A 267 -6.66 19.42 1.24
CA ALA A 267 -5.72 19.91 0.23
C ALA A 267 -6.44 20.35 -1.06
N LEU A 268 -7.36 19.53 -1.56
CA LEU A 268 -8.18 19.83 -2.73
C LEU A 268 -8.97 21.16 -2.57
N ARG A 269 -9.54 21.36 -1.39
CA ARG A 269 -10.28 22.59 -1.09
C ARG A 269 -9.35 23.80 -1.00
N MET A 270 -8.25 23.67 -0.27
CA MET A 270 -7.29 24.76 -0.07
C MET A 270 -6.53 25.13 -1.34
N SER A 271 -6.23 24.16 -2.19
CA SER A 271 -5.47 24.37 -3.43
C SER A 271 -6.15 25.33 -4.41
N GLY A 272 -7.47 25.39 -4.36
CA GLY A 272 -8.26 26.19 -5.32
C GLY A 272 -8.41 25.55 -6.70
N VAL A 273 -7.96 24.30 -6.90
CA VAL A 273 -8.12 23.56 -8.16
C VAL A 273 -9.60 23.55 -8.58
N GLY A 274 -9.88 24.01 -9.79
CA GLY A 274 -11.23 24.14 -10.33
C GLY A 274 -11.75 22.86 -10.97
N TYR A 275 -13.04 22.85 -11.31
CA TYR A 275 -13.65 21.71 -12.02
C TYR A 275 -13.13 21.56 -13.45
N LYS A 276 -12.61 22.64 -14.05
CA LYS A 276 -12.01 22.62 -15.40
C LYS A 276 -10.73 21.79 -15.42
N GLU A 277 -9.87 21.96 -14.42
CA GLU A 277 -8.63 21.20 -14.27
C GLU A 277 -8.92 19.73 -13.97
N ILE A 278 -9.90 19.44 -13.10
CA ILE A 278 -10.37 18.08 -12.82
C ILE A 278 -10.92 17.44 -14.10
N GLY A 279 -11.73 18.16 -14.87
CA GLY A 279 -12.23 17.70 -16.17
C GLY A 279 -11.11 17.40 -17.17
N GLY A 280 -10.02 18.18 -17.15
CA GLY A 280 -8.80 17.89 -17.92
C GLY A 280 -8.16 16.57 -17.56
N ALA A 281 -8.04 16.26 -16.25
CA ALA A 281 -7.50 14.97 -15.78
C ALA A 281 -8.40 13.80 -16.16
N VAL A 282 -9.74 13.97 -16.13
CA VAL A 282 -10.70 12.93 -16.59
C VAL A 282 -10.57 12.69 -18.09
N ARG A 283 -10.43 13.73 -18.90
CA ARG A 283 -10.20 13.59 -20.35
C ARG A 283 -8.93 12.81 -20.62
N LYS A 284 -7.87 13.11 -19.87
CA LYS A 284 -6.59 12.40 -19.98
C LYS A 284 -6.73 10.92 -19.58
N LEU A 285 -7.52 10.59 -18.54
CA LEU A 285 -7.86 9.20 -18.23
C LEU A 285 -8.48 8.48 -19.43
N GLY A 286 -9.44 9.13 -20.14
CA GLY A 286 -10.04 8.58 -21.35
C GLY A 286 -9.01 8.28 -22.45
N GLN A 287 -7.99 9.13 -22.62
CA GLN A 287 -6.89 8.88 -23.56
C GLN A 287 -5.98 7.74 -23.09
N ASP A 288 -5.63 7.73 -21.80
CA ASP A 288 -4.76 6.69 -21.23
C ASP A 288 -5.44 5.29 -21.29
N LEU A 289 -6.78 5.22 -21.18
CA LEU A 289 -7.55 3.96 -21.34
C LEU A 289 -7.48 3.36 -22.75
N GLN A 290 -7.19 4.16 -23.78
CA GLN A 290 -7.00 3.68 -25.14
C GLN A 290 -5.62 3.02 -25.34
N SER A 291 -4.64 3.42 -24.54
CA SER A 291 -3.24 3.04 -24.70
C SER A 291 -2.74 2.04 -23.62
N TYR A 292 -3.40 1.99 -22.48
CA TYR A 292 -2.94 1.23 -21.32
C TYR A 292 -4.05 0.39 -20.71
N SER A 293 -3.65 -0.59 -19.88
CA SER A 293 -4.63 -1.33 -19.06
C SER A 293 -5.37 -0.40 -18.10
N LEU A 294 -6.59 -0.80 -17.71
CA LEU A 294 -7.41 -0.05 -16.75
C LEU A 294 -6.65 0.29 -15.45
N LEU A 295 -5.82 -0.63 -14.95
CA LEU A 295 -5.01 -0.38 -13.75
C LEU A 295 -4.01 0.76 -13.98
N ILE A 296 -3.24 0.71 -15.06
CA ILE A 296 -2.21 1.71 -15.36
C ILE A 296 -2.85 3.08 -15.65
N ALA A 297 -3.91 3.11 -16.44
CA ALA A 297 -4.66 4.35 -16.70
C ALA A 297 -5.22 4.96 -15.40
N TYR A 298 -5.73 4.13 -14.48
CA TYR A 298 -6.20 4.57 -13.18
C TYR A 298 -5.06 5.14 -12.31
N LEU A 299 -3.89 4.52 -12.29
CA LEU A 299 -2.73 5.04 -11.56
C LEU A 299 -2.28 6.39 -12.12
N PHE A 300 -2.27 6.56 -13.44
CA PHE A 300 -1.99 7.85 -14.07
C PHE A 300 -3.02 8.91 -13.72
N PHE A 301 -4.29 8.54 -13.67
CA PHE A 301 -5.35 9.44 -13.24
C PHE A 301 -5.17 9.91 -11.81
N LEU A 302 -4.93 8.97 -10.86
CA LEU A 302 -4.66 9.31 -9.46
C LEU A 302 -3.46 10.24 -9.31
N TYR A 303 -2.38 9.94 -10.03
CA TYR A 303 -1.20 10.79 -10.03
C TYR A 303 -1.53 12.20 -10.54
N ASN A 304 -2.20 12.31 -11.69
CA ASN A 304 -2.52 13.61 -12.28
C ASN A 304 -3.39 14.45 -11.33
N ILE A 305 -4.37 13.86 -10.67
CA ILE A 305 -5.22 14.57 -9.70
C ILE A 305 -4.39 15.01 -8.48
N ASN A 306 -3.60 14.11 -7.89
CA ASN A 306 -2.74 14.45 -6.76
C ASN A 306 -1.73 15.53 -7.14
N TYR A 307 -1.08 15.40 -8.30
CA TYR A 307 -0.14 16.41 -8.79
C TYR A 307 -0.79 17.79 -8.95
N LEU A 308 -1.99 17.85 -9.53
CA LEU A 308 -2.74 19.12 -9.66
C LEU A 308 -3.02 19.74 -8.29
N VAL A 309 -3.54 18.95 -7.36
CA VAL A 309 -3.93 19.42 -6.02
C VAL A 309 -2.70 19.90 -5.24
N TYR A 310 -1.68 19.06 -5.10
CA TYR A 310 -0.52 19.41 -4.27
C TYR A 310 0.39 20.45 -4.93
N SER A 311 0.54 20.48 -6.26
CA SER A 311 1.27 21.54 -6.94
C SER A 311 0.61 22.89 -6.76
N ALA A 312 -0.73 22.96 -6.80
CA ALA A 312 -1.46 24.17 -6.54
C ALA A 312 -1.39 24.60 -5.08
N LEU A 313 -1.49 23.63 -4.16
CA LEU A 313 -1.36 23.85 -2.73
C LEU A 313 0.02 24.39 -2.37
N PHE A 314 1.10 23.76 -2.83
CA PHE A 314 2.48 24.18 -2.54
C PHE A 314 2.79 25.55 -3.12
N ARG A 315 2.32 25.84 -4.33
CA ARG A 315 2.45 27.20 -4.90
C ARG A 315 1.73 28.25 -4.08
N LYS A 316 0.50 27.95 -3.64
CA LYS A 316 -0.32 28.86 -2.84
C LYS A 316 0.33 29.17 -1.49
N PHE A 317 0.88 28.18 -0.80
CA PHE A 317 1.57 28.34 0.48
C PHE A 317 3.06 28.63 0.34
N GLN A 318 3.56 28.84 -0.87
CA GLN A 318 4.97 29.09 -1.16
C GLN A 318 5.91 28.09 -0.48
N VAL A 319 5.53 26.80 -0.49
CA VAL A 319 6.32 25.73 0.11
C VAL A 319 7.64 25.58 -0.65
N ARG A 320 8.75 25.78 0.04
CA ARG A 320 10.11 25.66 -0.53
C ARG A 320 10.74 24.31 -0.25
N ILE A 321 10.50 23.79 0.94
CA ILE A 321 11.08 22.52 1.40
C ILE A 321 9.95 21.72 2.06
N MET A 322 9.95 20.42 1.80
CA MET A 322 9.07 19.48 2.47
C MET A 322 9.94 18.39 3.12
N ILE A 323 9.81 18.23 4.43
CA ILE A 323 10.50 17.22 5.22
C ILE A 323 9.47 16.17 5.60
N GLN A 324 9.69 14.93 5.17
CA GLN A 324 8.86 13.79 5.52
C GLN A 324 9.67 12.80 6.36
N HIS A 325 9.05 12.31 7.41
CA HIS A 325 9.59 11.23 8.21
C HIS A 325 9.15 9.90 7.57
N HIS A 326 10.06 9.27 6.86
CA HIS A 326 9.86 7.92 6.37
C HIS A 326 10.80 6.96 7.09
N ASP A 327 10.23 6.05 7.86
CA ASP A 327 10.96 4.92 8.45
C ASP A 327 11.38 3.88 7.41
N THR A 328 10.92 4.04 6.18
CA THR A 328 11.30 3.18 5.06
C THR A 328 12.40 3.85 4.27
N LEU A 329 13.60 3.33 4.41
CA LEU A 329 14.71 3.61 3.51
C LEU A 329 14.25 3.31 2.07
N TRP A 330 14.20 4.37 1.26
CA TRP A 330 14.00 4.28 -0.18
C TRP A 330 15.22 3.70 -0.86
#